data_0890498ee80ddf01675f76933f2bf72f
#
_entry.id   0890498ee80ddf01675f76933f2bf72f
#
_cell.length_a   1.000
_cell.length_b   1.000
_cell.length_c   1.000
_cell.angle_alpha   90.00
_cell.angle_beta   90.00
_cell.angle_gamma   90.00
#
_symmetry.space_group_name_H-M   'P 1'
#
loop_
_entity.id
_entity.type
_entity.pdbx_description
1 polymer ?
#
loop_
_entity_poly.entity_id
_entity_poly.type
_entity_poly.pdbx_seq_one_letter_code
_entity_poly.pdbx_strand_id
1 'polypeptide(L)'
;MLYKLVITFLVLSIALIAPYFAYLEHKPYSKDEPIYIKDGLSINDAISEVAKQNFVNKVFLKYFLYFNKIKTFKSGEYDIYGKPMSEIIFDMNEGNTITHKILINEGTNIYDLNNLINDSMLVNDCQFLSCIRTDFNFKEGILYPDTYFYKKGNLASNILQKSHDRLKKYLDELKYSQNNNNNLDINEILILSSIVEKEAGNNNEKKLIAGVFLNRLEKNMRLQADPTIIYGLLPNFDGDIKKSNILDRNNKYNTYMINGLPPSPIAISSISSIDAVFNGKPGKFLYFVADSKTSHYFSKTYEEHLNKIKELGLNKWKL
;
A
#
# COMPACT_ATOMS: atom_id res chain seq x y z
N MET A 1 59.89 21.74 40.38
CA MET A 1 60.15 21.13 39.07
C MET A 1 59.08 20.11 38.67
N LEU A 2 58.73 19.18 39.51
CA LEU A 2 57.72 18.14 39.28
C LEU A 2 56.33 18.70 38.92
N TYR A 3 55.80 19.70 39.61
CA TYR A 3 54.50 20.36 39.40
C TYR A 3 54.38 20.96 37.97
N LYS A 4 55.42 21.64 37.51
CA LYS A 4 55.44 22.18 36.13
C LYS A 4 55.42 21.08 35.09
N LEU A 5 56.11 19.96 35.31
CA LEU A 5 56.09 18.79 34.43
C LEU A 5 54.71 18.12 34.37
N VAL A 6 54.02 17.98 35.49
CA VAL A 6 52.64 17.44 35.59
C VAL A 6 51.63 18.35 34.86
N ILE A 7 51.74 19.67 35.05
CA ILE A 7 50.88 20.62 34.33
C ILE A 7 51.12 20.57 32.85
N THR A 8 52.37 20.56 32.42
CA THR A 8 52.73 20.50 31.00
C THR A 8 52.20 19.20 30.38
N PHE A 9 52.33 18.06 31.06
CA PHE A 9 51.77 16.77 30.62
C PHE A 9 50.25 16.81 30.52
N LEU A 10 49.53 17.36 31.52
CA LEU A 10 48.09 17.56 31.51
C LEU A 10 47.64 18.45 30.35
N VAL A 11 48.30 19.58 30.12
CA VAL A 11 47.97 20.50 29.04
C VAL A 11 48.19 19.83 27.67
N LEU A 12 49.30 19.10 27.49
CA LEU A 12 49.58 18.34 26.27
C LEU A 12 48.53 17.21 26.04
N SER A 13 48.13 16.50 27.11
CA SER A 13 47.14 15.48 27.02
C SER A 13 45.77 16.04 26.62
N ILE A 14 45.36 17.18 27.21
CA ILE A 14 44.10 17.87 26.84
C ILE A 14 44.19 18.36 25.39
N ALA A 15 45.32 18.94 24.97
CA ALA A 15 45.49 19.40 23.61
C ALA A 15 45.42 18.30 22.53
N LEU A 16 45.75 17.05 22.88
CA LEU A 16 45.65 15.89 22.00
C LEU A 16 44.25 15.25 22.01
N ILE A 17 43.57 15.29 23.17
CA ILE A 17 42.29 14.61 23.36
C ILE A 17 41.10 15.50 22.99
N ALA A 18 41.17 16.80 23.27
CA ALA A 18 40.09 17.73 22.99
C ALA A 18 39.65 17.76 21.50
N PRO A 19 40.59 17.79 20.50
CA PRO A 19 40.19 17.74 19.09
C PRO A 19 39.49 16.45 18.69
N TYR A 20 39.81 15.30 19.34
CA TYR A 20 39.15 14.04 19.10
C TYR A 20 37.68 14.11 19.54
N PHE A 21 37.41 14.57 20.76
CA PHE A 21 36.06 14.75 21.24
C PHE A 21 35.29 15.81 20.45
N ALA A 22 35.95 16.90 20.05
CA ALA A 22 35.34 17.89 19.18
C ALA A 22 34.93 17.33 17.82
N TYR A 23 35.71 16.40 17.25
CA TYR A 23 35.33 15.65 16.05
C TYR A 23 34.08 14.76 16.27
N LEU A 24 34.03 14.07 17.38
CA LEU A 24 32.90 13.15 17.69
C LEU A 24 31.60 13.89 17.97
N GLU A 25 31.68 15.06 18.62
CA GLU A 25 30.53 15.91 18.94
C GLU A 25 30.14 16.86 17.81
N HIS A 26 30.96 16.96 16.78
CA HIS A 26 30.68 17.80 15.61
C HIS A 26 29.38 17.32 14.91
N LYS A 27 28.47 18.27 14.67
CA LYS A 27 27.22 18.04 13.92
C LYS A 27 27.42 18.48 12.47
N PRO A 28 27.70 17.55 11.56
CA PRO A 28 28.14 17.92 10.20
C PRO A 28 27.02 18.45 9.30
N TYR A 29 25.76 18.21 9.67
CA TYR A 29 24.62 18.47 8.82
C TYR A 29 23.68 19.51 9.43
N SER A 30 23.40 20.57 8.66
CA SER A 30 22.52 21.69 9.07
C SER A 30 21.16 21.69 8.38
N LYS A 31 20.93 20.79 7.41
CA LYS A 31 19.67 20.65 6.66
C LYS A 31 18.91 19.42 7.15
N ASP A 32 17.60 19.56 7.22
CA ASP A 32 16.67 18.45 7.57
C ASP A 32 16.37 17.61 6.31
N GLU A 33 17.43 17.02 5.74
CA GLU A 33 17.34 16.12 4.59
C GLU A 33 18.10 14.83 4.91
N PRO A 34 17.45 13.65 4.72
CA PRO A 34 18.12 12.38 4.95
C PRO A 34 19.23 12.13 3.94
N ILE A 35 20.27 11.42 4.37
CA ILE A 35 21.35 10.98 3.50
C ILE A 35 21.19 9.52 3.11
N TYR A 36 21.48 9.18 1.84
CA TYR A 36 21.42 7.81 1.36
C TYR A 36 22.82 7.22 1.14
N ILE A 37 23.18 6.23 1.95
CA ILE A 37 24.43 5.47 1.84
C ILE A 37 24.21 4.26 0.93
N LYS A 38 24.92 4.23 -0.20
CA LYS A 38 24.83 3.16 -1.20
C LYS A 38 25.51 1.88 -0.72
N ASP A 39 25.05 0.74 -1.25
CA ASP A 39 25.73 -0.54 -1.05
C ASP A 39 27.16 -0.52 -1.60
N GLY A 40 28.07 -1.24 -0.92
CA GLY A 40 29.45 -1.45 -1.37
C GLY A 40 30.38 -0.28 -1.10
N LEU A 41 29.93 0.81 -0.48
CA LEU A 41 30.83 1.90 -0.07
C LEU A 41 31.77 1.44 1.06
N SER A 42 33.04 1.88 0.99
CA SER A 42 33.93 1.77 2.15
C SER A 42 33.46 2.67 3.29
N ILE A 43 33.84 2.35 4.54
CA ILE A 43 33.52 3.22 5.69
C ILE A 43 33.98 4.66 5.46
N ASN A 44 35.18 4.85 4.91
CA ASN A 44 35.71 6.18 4.64
C ASN A 44 34.89 6.96 3.58
N ASP A 45 34.43 6.25 2.55
CA ASP A 45 33.62 6.87 1.50
C ASP A 45 32.22 7.22 2.07
N ALA A 46 31.60 6.31 2.82
CA ALA A 46 30.30 6.56 3.46
C ALA A 46 30.37 7.78 4.42
N ILE A 47 31.41 7.88 5.25
CA ILE A 47 31.58 9.06 6.12
C ILE A 47 31.89 10.32 5.32
N SER A 48 32.53 10.21 4.16
CA SER A 48 32.81 11.35 3.29
C SER A 48 31.53 11.94 2.65
N GLU A 49 30.50 11.12 2.47
CA GLU A 49 29.15 11.60 2.08
C GLU A 49 28.50 12.45 3.19
N VAL A 50 28.75 12.11 4.46
CA VAL A 50 28.21 12.83 5.62
C VAL A 50 28.97 14.13 5.90
N ALA A 51 30.30 14.06 5.93
CA ALA A 51 31.16 15.18 6.26
C ALA A 51 32.50 15.12 5.54
N LYS A 52 33.00 16.30 5.10
CA LYS A 52 34.30 16.39 4.49
C LYS A 52 35.41 15.90 5.45
N GLN A 53 36.17 14.91 5.01
CA GLN A 53 37.23 14.29 5.80
C GLN A 53 38.60 14.84 5.45
N ASN A 54 39.29 15.44 6.43
CA ASN A 54 40.71 15.74 6.35
C ASN A 54 41.56 14.59 6.93
N PHE A 55 42.88 14.69 6.86
CA PHE A 55 43.79 13.65 7.37
C PHE A 55 43.55 13.34 8.87
N VAL A 56 43.39 14.37 9.70
CA VAL A 56 43.22 14.27 11.15
C VAL A 56 41.90 13.61 11.47
N ASN A 57 40.80 14.00 10.80
CA ASN A 57 39.49 13.38 10.94
C ASN A 57 39.50 11.87 10.60
N LYS A 58 40.24 11.48 9.55
CA LYS A 58 40.39 10.06 9.19
C LYS A 58 41.12 9.27 10.28
N VAL A 59 42.11 9.88 10.93
CA VAL A 59 42.82 9.26 12.07
C VAL A 59 41.86 9.10 13.26
N PHE A 60 41.10 10.12 13.61
CA PHE A 60 40.12 10.09 14.68
C PHE A 60 39.03 9.03 14.41
N LEU A 61 38.51 9.02 13.20
CA LEU A 61 37.55 7.97 12.76
C LEU A 61 38.12 6.57 12.95
N LYS A 62 39.38 6.33 12.49
CA LYS A 62 40.02 5.01 12.63
C LYS A 62 40.13 4.57 14.08
N TYR A 63 40.51 5.48 14.99
CA TYR A 63 40.56 5.17 16.42
C TYR A 63 39.15 4.87 16.97
N PHE A 64 38.17 5.67 16.64
CA PHE A 64 36.78 5.45 17.08
C PHE A 64 36.26 4.09 16.63
N LEU A 65 36.43 3.74 15.36
CA LEU A 65 36.03 2.45 14.80
C LEU A 65 36.73 1.28 15.49
N TYR A 66 38.02 1.41 15.75
CA TYR A 66 38.82 0.37 16.42
C TYR A 66 38.34 0.09 17.84
N PHE A 67 38.19 1.13 18.66
CA PHE A 67 37.75 1.00 20.05
C PHE A 67 36.32 0.47 20.17
N ASN A 68 35.43 0.86 19.26
CA ASN A 68 34.04 0.41 19.24
C ASN A 68 33.83 -0.88 18.43
N LYS A 69 34.92 -1.48 17.90
CA LYS A 69 34.88 -2.73 17.10
C LYS A 69 33.97 -2.65 15.87
N ILE A 70 33.82 -1.46 15.30
CA ILE A 70 33.01 -1.21 14.11
C ILE A 70 33.81 -1.62 12.87
N LYS A 71 33.27 -2.55 12.07
CA LYS A 71 33.95 -3.10 10.88
C LYS A 71 33.25 -2.79 9.58
N THR A 72 31.95 -2.48 9.62
CA THR A 72 31.12 -2.28 8.43
C THR A 72 30.05 -1.23 8.72
N PHE A 73 29.61 -0.54 7.68
CA PHE A 73 28.37 0.23 7.70
C PHE A 73 27.31 -0.45 6.85
N LYS A 74 26.07 -0.31 7.27
CA LYS A 74 24.92 -0.81 6.49
C LYS A 74 24.49 0.28 5.53
N SER A 75 24.12 -0.12 4.31
CA SER A 75 23.51 0.77 3.33
C SER A 75 22.10 1.18 3.75
N GLY A 76 21.62 2.30 3.23
CA GLY A 76 20.28 2.79 3.46
C GLY A 76 20.20 4.29 3.67
N GLU A 77 19.04 4.77 3.99
CA GLU A 77 18.73 6.17 4.22
C GLU A 77 18.76 6.47 5.72
N TYR A 78 19.52 7.48 6.10
CA TYR A 78 19.75 7.85 7.50
C TYR A 78 19.28 9.29 7.76
N ASP A 79 18.56 9.45 8.87
CA ASP A 79 18.35 10.77 9.44
C ASP A 79 19.57 11.16 10.27
N ILE A 80 20.28 12.21 9.81
CA ILE A 80 21.50 12.70 10.44
C ILE A 80 21.35 14.14 10.95
N TYR A 81 20.15 14.73 10.82
CA TYR A 81 19.90 16.09 11.23
C TYR A 81 20.13 16.29 12.73
N GLY A 82 20.99 17.24 13.06
CA GLY A 82 21.30 17.61 14.44
C GLY A 82 22.06 16.55 15.27
N LYS A 83 22.42 15.42 14.68
CA LYS A 83 23.17 14.34 15.35
C LYS A 83 24.66 14.59 15.33
N PRO A 84 25.37 14.26 16.43
CA PRO A 84 26.83 14.27 16.46
C PRO A 84 27.41 13.12 15.60
N MET A 85 28.65 13.29 15.14
CA MET A 85 29.35 12.30 14.30
C MET A 85 29.40 10.92 14.95
N SER A 86 29.58 10.83 16.25
CA SER A 86 29.59 9.56 17.00
C SER A 86 28.28 8.80 16.86
N GLU A 87 27.14 9.47 16.99
CA GLU A 87 25.80 8.87 16.84
C GLU A 87 25.54 8.43 15.39
N ILE A 88 25.91 9.27 14.42
CA ILE A 88 25.80 8.94 12.98
C ILE A 88 26.57 7.66 12.65
N ILE A 89 27.80 7.52 13.16
CA ILE A 89 28.64 6.32 12.97
C ILE A 89 27.96 5.08 13.59
N PHE A 90 27.39 5.20 14.79
CA PHE A 90 26.67 4.10 15.42
C PHE A 90 25.41 3.73 14.63
N ASP A 91 24.60 4.70 14.20
CA ASP A 91 23.42 4.46 13.37
C ASP A 91 23.76 3.70 12.09
N MET A 92 24.86 4.08 11.42
CA MET A 92 25.34 3.40 10.22
C MET A 92 25.82 1.97 10.51
N ASN A 93 26.48 1.74 11.67
CA ASN A 93 26.92 0.41 12.07
C ASN A 93 25.75 -0.50 12.42
N GLU A 94 24.77 0.00 13.17
CA GLU A 94 23.57 -0.74 13.57
C GLU A 94 22.55 -0.88 12.47
N GLY A 95 22.55 0.06 11.49
CA GLY A 95 21.61 0.12 10.38
C GLY A 95 20.27 0.72 10.79
N ASN A 96 20.30 1.74 11.64
CA ASN A 96 19.14 2.53 12.08
C ASN A 96 18.66 3.45 10.94
N THR A 97 18.25 2.82 9.84
CA THR A 97 17.80 3.50 8.62
C THR A 97 16.35 3.93 8.72
N ILE A 98 15.99 4.98 7.98
CA ILE A 98 14.61 5.46 7.87
C ILE A 98 13.73 4.34 7.32
N THR A 99 12.57 4.19 7.95
CA THR A 99 11.52 3.26 7.51
C THR A 99 10.37 4.05 6.91
N HIS A 100 10.10 3.80 5.63
CA HIS A 100 8.97 4.34 4.90
C HIS A 100 7.78 3.40 5.02
N LYS A 101 6.59 3.91 4.69
CA LYS A 101 5.36 3.12 4.63
C LYS A 101 4.63 3.36 3.31
N ILE A 102 4.01 2.31 2.79
CA ILE A 102 3.06 2.39 1.69
C ILE A 102 1.73 1.81 2.17
N LEU A 103 0.66 2.55 1.96
CA LEU A 103 -0.69 2.13 2.32
C LEU A 103 -1.40 1.64 1.06
N ILE A 104 -1.67 0.35 0.99
CA ILE A 104 -2.50 -0.27 -0.04
C ILE A 104 -3.94 -0.24 0.48
N ASN A 105 -4.72 0.71 -0.03
CA ASN A 105 -6.11 0.90 0.40
C ASN A 105 -7.06 -0.10 -0.27
N GLU A 106 -8.15 -0.39 0.43
CA GLU A 106 -9.35 -0.99 -0.17
C GLU A 106 -9.88 -0.11 -1.31
N GLY A 107 -10.47 -0.72 -2.32
CA GLY A 107 -11.01 -0.02 -3.48
C GLY A 107 -9.97 0.50 -4.48
N THR A 108 -8.66 0.34 -4.20
CA THR A 108 -7.58 0.67 -5.14
C THR A 108 -7.56 -0.33 -6.29
N ASN A 109 -7.52 0.14 -7.53
CA ASN A 109 -7.34 -0.69 -8.71
C ASN A 109 -5.85 -0.77 -9.11
N ILE A 110 -5.54 -1.64 -10.06
CA ILE A 110 -4.15 -1.92 -10.49
C ILE A 110 -3.45 -0.69 -11.10
N TYR A 111 -4.19 0.24 -11.73
CA TYR A 111 -3.64 1.48 -12.31
C TYR A 111 -3.24 2.45 -11.19
N ASP A 112 -4.14 2.69 -10.24
CA ASP A 112 -3.88 3.54 -9.09
C ASP A 112 -2.76 2.98 -8.21
N LEU A 113 -2.74 1.66 -8.02
CA LEU A 113 -1.66 0.96 -7.32
C LEU A 113 -0.31 1.17 -8.01
N ASN A 114 -0.25 1.05 -9.33
CA ASN A 114 0.98 1.25 -10.09
C ASN A 114 1.51 2.69 -9.95
N ASN A 115 0.62 3.67 -9.95
CA ASN A 115 0.98 5.08 -9.70
C ASN A 115 1.49 5.26 -8.25
N LEU A 116 0.79 4.70 -7.26
CA LEU A 116 1.19 4.74 -5.85
C LEU A 116 2.61 4.19 -5.63
N ILE A 117 2.95 3.08 -6.32
CA ILE A 117 4.29 2.50 -6.24
C ILE A 117 5.33 3.41 -6.90
N ASN A 118 5.02 3.98 -8.07
CA ASN A 118 5.92 4.87 -8.79
C ASN A 118 6.22 6.15 -7.99
N ASP A 119 5.25 6.64 -7.21
CA ASP A 119 5.38 7.84 -6.37
C ASP A 119 6.08 7.53 -5.02
N SER A 120 6.36 6.26 -4.73
CA SER A 120 7.02 5.82 -3.50
C SER A 120 8.56 5.80 -3.64
N MET A 121 9.25 5.47 -2.53
CA MET A 121 10.71 5.25 -2.52
C MET A 121 11.09 3.79 -2.86
N LEU A 122 10.12 2.97 -3.31
CA LEU A 122 10.36 1.62 -3.82
C LEU A 122 10.94 1.67 -5.24
N VAL A 123 11.71 0.66 -5.59
CA VAL A 123 12.06 0.38 -6.99
C VAL A 123 10.92 -0.41 -7.62
N ASN A 124 10.22 0.18 -8.58
CA ASN A 124 9.11 -0.50 -9.26
C ASN A 124 9.62 -1.51 -10.29
N ASP A 125 9.89 -2.73 -9.83
CA ASP A 125 10.25 -3.90 -10.63
C ASP A 125 9.04 -4.80 -10.96
N CYS A 126 7.82 -4.32 -10.68
CA CYS A 126 6.58 -5.11 -10.72
C CYS A 126 5.39 -4.33 -11.27
N GLN A 127 5.56 -3.75 -12.45
CA GLN A 127 4.48 -2.98 -13.09
C GLN A 127 3.22 -3.84 -13.29
N PHE A 128 2.07 -3.28 -12.90
CA PHE A 128 0.76 -3.95 -13.03
C PHE A 128 0.75 -5.37 -12.46
N LEU A 129 1.43 -5.59 -11.32
CA LEU A 129 1.54 -6.89 -10.65
C LEU A 129 2.10 -8.03 -11.53
N SER A 130 2.87 -7.69 -12.58
CA SER A 130 3.44 -8.67 -13.52
C SER A 130 4.37 -9.69 -12.84
N CYS A 131 5.06 -9.29 -11.77
CA CYS A 131 6.01 -10.12 -11.03
C CYS A 131 5.33 -11.13 -10.08
N ILE A 132 4.05 -10.93 -9.71
CA ILE A 132 3.39 -11.72 -8.67
C ILE A 132 3.16 -13.16 -9.14
N ARG A 133 3.64 -14.10 -8.33
CA ARG A 133 3.35 -15.54 -8.53
C ARG A 133 1.99 -15.84 -7.92
N THR A 134 1.03 -16.21 -8.75
CA THR A 134 -0.36 -16.45 -8.34
C THR A 134 -1.00 -17.56 -9.15
N ASP A 135 -1.92 -18.28 -8.51
CA ASP A 135 -2.77 -19.29 -9.15
C ASP A 135 -4.06 -18.66 -9.72
N PHE A 136 -4.31 -17.37 -9.48
CA PHE A 136 -5.46 -16.66 -10.05
C PHE A 136 -5.26 -16.36 -11.54
N ASN A 137 -6.35 -16.42 -12.32
CA ASN A 137 -6.35 -16.12 -13.75
C ASN A 137 -6.28 -14.61 -14.04
N PHE A 138 -6.20 -13.78 -13.03
CA PHE A 138 -6.18 -12.32 -13.09
C PHE A 138 -5.11 -11.74 -12.17
N LYS A 139 -4.79 -10.47 -12.37
CA LYS A 139 -3.84 -9.71 -11.54
C LYS A 139 -4.52 -8.62 -10.69
N GLU A 140 -5.74 -8.21 -11.05
CA GLU A 140 -6.50 -7.23 -10.29
C GLU A 140 -7.05 -7.85 -8.99
N GLY A 141 -7.06 -7.06 -7.90
CA GLY A 141 -7.73 -7.43 -6.65
C GLY A 141 -7.06 -8.54 -5.82
N ILE A 142 -5.81 -8.93 -6.15
CA ILE A 142 -5.12 -10.07 -5.53
C ILE A 142 -4.20 -9.69 -4.36
N LEU A 143 -4.35 -8.50 -3.81
CA LEU A 143 -3.54 -8.01 -2.68
C LEU A 143 -4.39 -7.84 -1.41
N TYR A 144 -3.74 -8.03 -0.26
CA TYR A 144 -4.32 -7.75 1.04
C TYR A 144 -4.16 -6.26 1.36
N PRO A 145 -5.24 -5.48 1.56
CA PRO A 145 -5.14 -4.07 1.90
C PRO A 145 -4.58 -3.89 3.31
N ASP A 146 -3.46 -3.21 3.42
CA ASP A 146 -2.81 -2.85 4.70
C ASP A 146 -1.68 -1.83 4.48
N THR A 147 -1.08 -1.39 5.58
CA THR A 147 0.15 -0.59 5.59
C THR A 147 1.37 -1.51 5.57
N TYR A 148 2.23 -1.33 4.58
CA TYR A 148 3.48 -2.07 4.44
C TYR A 148 4.67 -1.15 4.68
N PHE A 149 5.60 -1.61 5.52
CA PHE A 149 6.83 -0.88 5.84
C PHE A 149 7.98 -1.36 4.97
N TYR A 150 8.80 -0.41 4.51
CA TYR A 150 9.92 -0.69 3.62
C TYR A 150 11.05 0.32 3.81
N LYS A 151 12.23 0.03 3.25
CA LYS A 151 13.37 0.94 3.18
C LYS A 151 13.54 1.44 1.77
N LYS A 152 14.02 2.68 1.61
CA LYS A 152 14.32 3.27 0.30
C LYS A 152 15.17 2.32 -0.55
N GLY A 153 14.76 2.13 -1.80
CA GLY A 153 15.42 1.22 -2.72
C GLY A 153 15.01 -0.25 -2.60
N ASN A 154 14.11 -0.63 -1.65
CA ASN A 154 13.54 -1.97 -1.67
C ASN A 154 12.74 -2.21 -2.95
N LEU A 155 12.74 -3.44 -3.43
CA LEU A 155 11.97 -3.84 -4.59
C LEU A 155 10.47 -3.89 -4.26
N ALA A 156 9.63 -3.32 -5.12
CA ALA A 156 8.18 -3.37 -4.99
C ALA A 156 7.66 -4.81 -5.01
N SER A 157 8.26 -5.68 -5.82
CA SER A 157 7.93 -7.11 -5.90
C SER A 157 7.90 -7.81 -4.54
N ASN A 158 8.83 -7.49 -3.63
CA ASN A 158 8.88 -8.10 -2.31
C ASN A 158 7.68 -7.73 -1.44
N ILE A 159 7.26 -6.46 -1.48
CA ILE A 159 6.12 -5.96 -0.72
C ILE A 159 4.81 -6.52 -1.29
N LEU A 160 4.69 -6.48 -2.60
CA LEU A 160 3.49 -6.92 -3.31
C LEU A 160 3.28 -8.43 -3.19
N GLN A 161 4.36 -9.24 -3.29
CA GLN A 161 4.27 -10.68 -3.07
C GLN A 161 3.86 -10.99 -1.63
N LYS A 162 4.44 -10.30 -0.64
CA LYS A 162 4.04 -10.44 0.77
C LYS A 162 2.56 -10.11 0.99
N SER A 163 2.06 -9.05 0.33
CA SER A 163 0.64 -8.67 0.38
C SER A 163 -0.24 -9.75 -0.24
N HIS A 164 0.15 -10.27 -1.41
CA HIS A 164 -0.53 -11.37 -2.09
C HIS A 164 -0.58 -12.65 -1.24
N ASP A 165 0.56 -13.07 -0.68
CA ASP A 165 0.64 -14.28 0.14
C ASP A 165 -0.24 -14.17 1.39
N ARG A 166 -0.37 -12.96 1.95
CA ARG A 166 -1.25 -12.70 3.08
C ARG A 166 -2.73 -12.83 2.69
N LEU A 167 -3.13 -12.33 1.51
CA LEU A 167 -4.49 -12.54 0.99
C LEU A 167 -4.75 -14.03 0.75
N LYS A 168 -3.81 -14.74 0.11
CA LYS A 168 -3.93 -16.18 -0.15
C LYS A 168 -4.14 -16.95 1.15
N LYS A 169 -3.32 -16.68 2.17
CA LYS A 169 -3.47 -17.29 3.49
C LYS A 169 -4.86 -17.06 4.08
N TYR A 170 -5.35 -15.83 4.03
CA TYR A 170 -6.69 -15.50 4.52
C TYR A 170 -7.79 -16.27 3.76
N LEU A 171 -7.70 -16.35 2.43
CA LEU A 171 -8.68 -17.08 1.61
C LEU A 171 -8.63 -18.60 1.86
N ASP A 172 -7.46 -19.16 2.12
CA ASP A 172 -7.30 -20.57 2.50
C ASP A 172 -7.96 -20.85 3.87
N GLU A 173 -7.77 -19.95 4.85
CA GLU A 173 -8.46 -20.04 6.16
C GLU A 173 -9.99 -20.00 6.00
N LEU A 174 -10.52 -19.15 5.12
CA LEU A 174 -11.94 -19.11 4.82
C LEU A 174 -12.44 -20.43 4.23
N LYS A 175 -11.72 -21.03 3.28
CA LYS A 175 -12.10 -22.35 2.70
C LYS A 175 -12.24 -23.44 3.76
N TYR A 176 -11.34 -23.45 4.76
CA TYR A 176 -11.39 -24.44 5.84
C TYR A 176 -12.56 -24.22 6.80
N SER A 177 -13.09 -23.01 6.90
CA SER A 177 -14.21 -22.70 7.82
C SER A 177 -15.54 -23.34 7.44
N GLN A 178 -15.66 -23.88 6.22
CA GLN A 178 -16.87 -24.54 5.64
C GLN A 178 -18.17 -23.71 5.73
N ASN A 179 -18.05 -22.39 5.92
CA ASN A 179 -19.20 -21.49 6.06
C ASN A 179 -19.60 -20.82 4.74
N ASN A 180 -19.12 -21.34 3.59
CA ASN A 180 -19.57 -20.82 2.30
C ASN A 180 -21.07 -21.11 2.13
N ASN A 181 -21.88 -20.07 2.19
CA ASN A 181 -23.34 -20.13 2.12
C ASN A 181 -23.89 -19.92 0.69
N ASN A 182 -22.99 -19.78 -0.29
CA ASN A 182 -23.33 -19.63 -1.71
C ASN A 182 -22.45 -20.57 -2.56
N ASN A 183 -22.80 -20.72 -3.82
CA ASN A 183 -22.12 -21.66 -4.73
C ASN A 183 -20.93 -21.03 -5.47
N LEU A 184 -20.46 -19.85 -5.06
CA LEU A 184 -19.34 -19.16 -5.72
C LEU A 184 -18.00 -19.80 -5.35
N ASP A 185 -17.13 -19.94 -6.33
CA ASP A 185 -15.72 -20.27 -6.09
C ASP A 185 -14.94 -19.05 -5.57
N ILE A 186 -13.67 -19.24 -5.21
CA ILE A 186 -12.84 -18.16 -4.64
C ILE A 186 -12.57 -17.04 -5.65
N ASN A 187 -12.45 -17.32 -6.95
CA ASN A 187 -12.30 -16.29 -7.97
C ASN A 187 -13.56 -15.44 -8.05
N GLU A 188 -14.72 -16.08 -8.11
CA GLU A 188 -16.03 -15.43 -8.14
C GLU A 188 -16.29 -14.61 -6.87
N ILE A 189 -15.88 -15.12 -5.70
CA ILE A 189 -15.94 -14.38 -4.43
C ILE A 189 -15.09 -13.11 -4.51
N LEU A 190 -13.86 -13.18 -4.97
CA LEU A 190 -13.00 -12.00 -5.11
C LEU A 190 -13.58 -10.99 -6.11
N ILE A 191 -14.09 -11.47 -7.25
CA ILE A 191 -14.72 -10.62 -8.25
C ILE A 191 -15.92 -9.88 -7.66
N LEU A 192 -16.86 -10.61 -7.04
CA LEU A 192 -18.06 -10.00 -6.47
C LEU A 192 -17.72 -9.08 -5.29
N SER A 193 -16.74 -9.47 -4.45
CA SER A 193 -16.29 -8.63 -3.32
C SER A 193 -15.74 -7.29 -3.77
N SER A 194 -15.05 -7.23 -4.90
CA SER A 194 -14.53 -5.97 -5.45
C SER A 194 -15.64 -5.04 -5.93
N ILE A 195 -16.75 -5.60 -6.42
CA ILE A 195 -17.93 -4.83 -6.79
C ILE A 195 -18.63 -4.31 -5.53
N VAL A 196 -18.82 -5.17 -4.53
CA VAL A 196 -19.39 -4.78 -3.23
C VAL A 196 -18.57 -3.68 -2.58
N GLU A 197 -17.23 -3.79 -2.64
CA GLU A 197 -16.31 -2.76 -2.11
C GLU A 197 -16.53 -1.39 -2.75
N LYS A 198 -16.74 -1.36 -4.06
CA LYS A 198 -16.91 -0.11 -4.82
C LYS A 198 -18.33 0.47 -4.73
N GLU A 199 -19.33 -0.35 -4.38
CA GLU A 199 -20.72 0.08 -4.24
C GLU A 199 -21.06 0.51 -2.81
N ALA A 200 -20.44 -0.09 -1.79
CA ALA A 200 -20.81 0.15 -0.40
C ALA A 200 -20.38 1.53 0.09
N GLY A 201 -21.33 2.34 0.54
CA GLY A 201 -21.05 3.62 1.19
C GLY A 201 -20.47 3.48 2.60
N ASN A 202 -20.72 2.34 3.26
CA ASN A 202 -20.20 2.01 4.59
C ASN A 202 -20.14 0.49 4.82
N ASN A 203 -19.41 0.06 5.86
CA ASN A 203 -19.24 -1.38 6.16
C ASN A 203 -20.53 -2.11 6.55
N ASN A 204 -21.52 -1.41 7.11
CA ASN A 204 -22.76 -2.04 7.58
C ASN A 204 -23.66 -2.51 6.42
N GLU A 205 -23.51 -1.87 5.25
CA GLU A 205 -24.31 -2.20 4.06
C GLU A 205 -23.71 -3.30 3.19
N LYS A 206 -22.44 -3.65 3.37
CA LYS A 206 -21.74 -4.64 2.54
C LYS A 206 -22.49 -5.97 2.47
N LYS A 207 -23.03 -6.45 3.59
CA LYS A 207 -23.83 -7.69 3.65
C LYS A 207 -25.14 -7.58 2.86
N LEU A 208 -25.81 -6.43 2.91
CA LEU A 208 -27.06 -6.20 2.17
C LEU A 208 -26.79 -6.10 0.66
N ILE A 209 -25.76 -5.34 0.27
CA ILE A 209 -25.35 -5.20 -1.14
C ILE A 209 -24.90 -6.55 -1.70
N ALA A 210 -24.07 -7.32 -0.95
CA ALA A 210 -23.71 -8.68 -1.34
C ALA A 210 -24.95 -9.56 -1.53
N GLY A 211 -25.91 -9.50 -0.61
CA GLY A 211 -27.17 -10.24 -0.70
C GLY A 211 -28.01 -9.87 -1.93
N VAL A 212 -28.03 -8.59 -2.36
CA VAL A 212 -28.69 -8.16 -3.60
C VAL A 212 -28.00 -8.78 -4.82
N PHE A 213 -26.68 -8.68 -4.90
CA PHE A 213 -25.95 -9.23 -6.04
C PHE A 213 -26.03 -10.75 -6.12
N LEU A 214 -25.92 -11.45 -5.00
CA LEU A 214 -26.10 -12.90 -4.92
C LEU A 214 -27.52 -13.29 -5.40
N ASN A 215 -28.56 -12.57 -4.98
CA ASN A 215 -29.93 -12.78 -5.42
C ASN A 215 -30.12 -12.54 -6.94
N ARG A 216 -29.44 -11.50 -7.48
CA ARG A 216 -29.43 -11.24 -8.94
C ARG A 216 -28.75 -12.36 -9.71
N LEU A 217 -27.59 -12.84 -9.25
CA LEU A 217 -26.88 -13.97 -9.86
C LEU A 217 -27.74 -15.24 -9.88
N GLU A 218 -28.36 -15.59 -8.76
CA GLU A 218 -29.25 -16.74 -8.67
C GLU A 218 -30.43 -16.65 -9.65
N LYS A 219 -30.95 -15.44 -9.88
CA LYS A 219 -32.07 -15.18 -10.81
C LYS A 219 -31.63 -14.90 -12.25
N ASN A 220 -30.35 -15.09 -12.58
CA ASN A 220 -29.77 -14.75 -13.89
C ASN A 220 -30.01 -13.27 -14.29
N MET A 221 -30.10 -12.37 -13.33
CA MET A 221 -30.21 -10.94 -13.57
C MET A 221 -28.82 -10.32 -13.74
N ARG A 222 -28.73 -9.28 -14.57
CA ARG A 222 -27.51 -8.49 -14.70
C ARG A 222 -27.21 -7.73 -13.42
N LEU A 223 -25.91 -7.59 -13.05
CA LEU A 223 -25.53 -6.90 -11.82
C LEU A 223 -25.75 -5.39 -11.89
N GLN A 224 -25.56 -4.76 -13.06
CA GLN A 224 -25.79 -3.33 -13.31
C GLN A 224 -25.11 -2.43 -12.27
N ALA A 225 -23.83 -2.67 -12.07
CA ALA A 225 -22.96 -1.93 -11.15
C ALA A 225 -22.08 -0.94 -11.93
N ASP A 226 -22.27 0.34 -11.70
CA ASP A 226 -21.56 1.44 -12.38
C ASP A 226 -20.02 1.32 -12.27
N PRO A 227 -19.44 0.94 -11.12
CA PRO A 227 -18.00 0.77 -10.99
C PRO A 227 -17.38 -0.22 -11.99
N THR A 228 -18.15 -1.17 -12.46
CA THR A 228 -17.68 -2.15 -13.47
C THR A 228 -17.52 -1.51 -14.85
N ILE A 229 -18.40 -0.56 -15.20
CA ILE A 229 -18.26 0.23 -16.43
C ILE A 229 -16.99 1.07 -16.35
N ILE A 230 -16.83 1.80 -15.24
CA ILE A 230 -15.69 2.68 -14.98
C ILE A 230 -14.38 1.91 -15.12
N TYR A 231 -14.27 0.75 -14.48
CA TYR A 231 -13.07 -0.06 -14.54
C TYR A 231 -12.70 -0.46 -15.97
N GLY A 232 -13.69 -0.88 -16.76
CA GLY A 232 -13.48 -1.24 -18.16
C GLY A 232 -13.09 -0.08 -19.09
N LEU A 233 -13.25 1.17 -18.63
CA LEU A 233 -12.82 2.39 -19.33
C LEU A 233 -11.43 2.87 -18.91
N LEU A 234 -10.84 2.31 -17.85
CA LEU A 234 -9.50 2.68 -17.39
C LEU A 234 -8.44 2.28 -18.43
N PRO A 235 -7.33 3.06 -18.53
CA PRO A 235 -7.00 4.27 -17.75
C PRO A 235 -7.63 5.56 -18.28
N ASN A 236 -8.50 5.51 -19.32
CA ASN A 236 -8.97 6.68 -20.07
C ASN A 236 -10.35 7.20 -19.62
N PHE A 237 -10.81 6.82 -18.41
CA PHE A 237 -12.07 7.30 -17.87
C PHE A 237 -12.00 8.81 -17.55
N ASP A 238 -12.94 9.60 -18.09
CA ASP A 238 -12.96 11.05 -18.01
C ASP A 238 -13.77 11.61 -16.81
N GLY A 239 -14.26 10.72 -15.92
CA GLY A 239 -14.96 11.11 -14.69
C GLY A 239 -16.49 11.10 -14.80
N ASP A 240 -17.07 10.87 -15.99
CA ASP A 240 -18.53 10.81 -16.20
C ASP A 240 -18.94 9.58 -17.02
N ILE A 241 -19.97 8.87 -16.56
CA ILE A 241 -20.55 7.72 -17.27
C ILE A 241 -21.60 8.22 -18.26
N LYS A 242 -21.31 8.14 -19.55
CA LYS A 242 -22.21 8.53 -20.63
C LYS A 242 -23.16 7.38 -20.99
N LYS A 243 -24.30 7.69 -21.58
CA LYS A 243 -25.24 6.67 -22.09
C LYS A 243 -24.57 5.69 -23.06
N SER A 244 -23.63 6.15 -23.88
CA SER A 244 -22.82 5.29 -24.75
C SER A 244 -22.00 4.24 -23.99
N ASN A 245 -21.43 4.61 -22.81
CA ASN A 245 -20.69 3.69 -21.98
C ASN A 245 -21.60 2.60 -21.37
N ILE A 246 -22.81 2.97 -20.93
CA ILE A 246 -23.79 2.01 -20.40
C ILE A 246 -24.22 1.00 -21.48
N LEU A 247 -24.33 1.43 -22.75
CA LEU A 247 -24.77 0.59 -23.88
C LEU A 247 -23.60 -0.11 -24.58
N ASP A 248 -22.36 0.12 -24.15
CA ASP A 248 -21.17 -0.47 -24.78
C ASP A 248 -21.07 -1.97 -24.48
N ARG A 249 -21.25 -2.78 -25.51
CA ARG A 249 -21.11 -4.26 -25.44
C ARG A 249 -19.66 -4.72 -25.60
N ASN A 250 -18.73 -3.85 -26.00
CA ASN A 250 -17.33 -4.19 -26.17
C ASN A 250 -16.58 -4.10 -24.83
N ASN A 251 -17.10 -3.34 -23.87
CA ASN A 251 -16.57 -3.30 -22.51
C ASN A 251 -16.93 -4.60 -21.78
N LYS A 252 -15.95 -5.50 -21.66
CA LYS A 252 -16.11 -6.83 -21.03
C LYS A 252 -16.46 -6.78 -19.54
N TYR A 253 -16.26 -5.62 -18.90
CA TYR A 253 -16.61 -5.40 -17.49
C TYR A 253 -18.03 -4.83 -17.32
N ASN A 254 -18.66 -4.36 -18.39
CA ASN A 254 -19.95 -3.70 -18.33
C ASN A 254 -21.08 -4.63 -17.89
N THR A 255 -21.36 -4.69 -16.60
CA THR A 255 -22.43 -5.53 -16.02
C THR A 255 -23.85 -5.08 -16.36
N TYR A 256 -24.04 -4.00 -17.13
CA TYR A 256 -25.32 -3.68 -17.77
C TYR A 256 -25.52 -4.49 -19.08
N MET A 257 -24.43 -4.96 -19.70
CA MET A 257 -24.47 -5.66 -20.98
C MET A 257 -24.13 -7.14 -20.88
N ILE A 258 -23.31 -7.54 -19.91
CA ILE A 258 -22.97 -8.94 -19.67
C ILE A 258 -23.90 -9.58 -18.62
N ASN A 259 -24.08 -10.90 -18.69
CA ASN A 259 -24.74 -11.68 -17.65
C ASN A 259 -23.66 -12.27 -16.71
N GLY A 260 -23.96 -12.32 -15.41
CA GLY A 260 -23.04 -12.85 -14.42
C GLY A 260 -21.92 -11.86 -14.03
N LEU A 261 -20.78 -12.40 -13.62
CA LEU A 261 -19.63 -11.67 -13.12
C LEU A 261 -18.73 -11.18 -14.27
N PRO A 262 -18.00 -10.06 -14.09
CA PRO A 262 -16.95 -9.63 -15.03
C PRO A 262 -15.75 -10.59 -14.96
N PRO A 263 -14.78 -10.48 -15.92
CA PRO A 263 -13.69 -11.45 -16.05
C PRO A 263 -12.66 -11.43 -14.93
N SER A 264 -12.61 -10.36 -14.13
CA SER A 264 -11.72 -10.23 -12.97
C SER A 264 -12.32 -9.29 -11.92
N PRO A 265 -11.75 -9.21 -10.71
CA PRO A 265 -12.02 -8.11 -9.80
C PRO A 265 -11.78 -6.75 -10.47
N ILE A 266 -12.36 -5.69 -9.91
CA ILE A 266 -12.21 -4.30 -10.38
C ILE A 266 -11.44 -3.42 -9.39
N ALA A 267 -11.10 -3.96 -8.23
CA ALA A 267 -10.33 -3.30 -7.19
C ALA A 267 -9.89 -4.30 -6.12
N ILE A 268 -8.98 -3.88 -5.25
CA ILE A 268 -8.61 -4.58 -4.02
C ILE A 268 -9.80 -4.50 -3.05
N SER A 269 -10.28 -5.66 -2.58
CA SER A 269 -11.37 -5.74 -1.63
C SER A 269 -10.88 -5.65 -0.20
N SER A 270 -11.63 -4.99 0.67
CA SER A 270 -11.46 -5.15 2.12
C SER A 270 -11.85 -6.56 2.55
N ILE A 271 -11.32 -6.96 3.71
CA ILE A 271 -11.69 -8.23 4.35
C ILE A 271 -13.20 -8.28 4.63
N SER A 272 -13.79 -7.16 5.06
CA SER A 272 -15.23 -7.07 5.31
C SER A 272 -16.10 -7.28 4.06
N SER A 273 -15.60 -6.90 2.87
CA SER A 273 -16.30 -7.17 1.62
C SER A 273 -16.17 -8.63 1.20
N ILE A 274 -14.99 -9.23 1.38
CA ILE A 274 -14.79 -10.67 1.13
C ILE A 274 -15.68 -11.49 2.07
N ASP A 275 -15.71 -11.19 3.36
CA ASP A 275 -16.57 -11.85 4.34
C ASP A 275 -18.05 -11.67 4.05
N ALA A 276 -18.46 -10.48 3.59
CA ALA A 276 -19.84 -10.21 3.25
C ALA A 276 -20.32 -11.07 2.07
N VAL A 277 -19.45 -11.32 1.10
CA VAL A 277 -19.77 -12.20 -0.04
C VAL A 277 -19.66 -13.67 0.37
N PHE A 278 -18.55 -14.09 0.98
CA PHE A 278 -18.29 -15.48 1.36
C PHE A 278 -19.40 -16.06 2.27
N ASN A 279 -19.76 -15.30 3.32
CA ASN A 279 -20.82 -15.69 4.27
C ASN A 279 -22.23 -15.26 3.78
N GLY A 280 -22.29 -14.58 2.62
CA GLY A 280 -23.52 -14.04 2.07
C GLY A 280 -24.49 -15.12 1.59
N LYS A 281 -25.79 -14.78 1.62
CA LYS A 281 -26.87 -15.56 1.03
C LYS A 281 -27.70 -14.64 0.16
N PRO A 282 -28.35 -15.18 -0.91
CA PRO A 282 -29.35 -14.44 -1.64
C PRO A 282 -30.36 -13.82 -0.68
N GLY A 283 -30.51 -12.50 -0.76
CA GLY A 283 -31.38 -11.75 0.13
C GLY A 283 -32.80 -11.58 -0.44
N LYS A 284 -33.63 -10.84 0.27
CA LYS A 284 -35.01 -10.51 -0.18
C LYS A 284 -35.04 -9.29 -1.14
N PHE A 285 -33.95 -8.52 -1.22
CA PHE A 285 -33.87 -7.32 -2.03
C PHE A 285 -33.23 -7.61 -3.40
N LEU A 286 -33.67 -6.88 -4.42
CA LEU A 286 -33.17 -6.96 -5.79
C LEU A 286 -32.59 -5.63 -6.29
N TYR A 287 -32.92 -4.53 -5.62
CA TYR A 287 -32.53 -3.20 -6.01
C TYR A 287 -32.06 -2.40 -4.81
N PHE A 288 -31.15 -1.46 -5.05
CA PHE A 288 -30.79 -0.42 -4.09
C PHE A 288 -30.53 0.90 -4.83
N VAL A 289 -30.67 1.99 -4.14
CA VAL A 289 -30.39 3.35 -4.63
C VAL A 289 -29.81 4.17 -3.48
N ALA A 290 -28.79 4.97 -3.74
CA ALA A 290 -28.25 5.87 -2.73
C ALA A 290 -29.32 6.87 -2.24
N ASP A 291 -29.61 6.86 -0.94
CA ASP A 291 -30.53 7.78 -0.28
C ASP A 291 -29.78 8.88 0.51
N SER A 292 -28.49 8.70 0.69
CA SER A 292 -27.55 9.70 1.23
C SER A 292 -26.15 9.50 0.63
N LYS A 293 -25.16 10.29 1.13
CA LYS A 293 -23.76 10.13 0.71
C LYS A 293 -23.15 8.78 1.15
N THR A 294 -23.72 8.14 2.15
CA THR A 294 -23.13 6.96 2.80
C THR A 294 -24.11 5.83 3.03
N SER A 295 -25.36 5.95 2.54
CA SER A 295 -26.40 4.93 2.73
C SER A 295 -27.24 4.69 1.50
N HIS A 296 -27.89 3.52 1.47
CA HIS A 296 -28.76 3.08 0.40
C HIS A 296 -30.10 2.62 0.91
N TYR A 297 -31.15 2.93 0.13
CA TYR A 297 -32.46 2.34 0.28
C TYR A 297 -32.56 1.05 -0.55
N PHE A 298 -33.01 -0.02 0.08
CA PHE A 298 -33.14 -1.35 -0.54
C PHE A 298 -34.60 -1.70 -0.83
N SER A 299 -34.89 -2.19 -2.04
CA SER A 299 -36.23 -2.54 -2.49
C SER A 299 -36.30 -3.97 -3.06
N LYS A 300 -37.49 -4.59 -2.93
CA LYS A 300 -37.74 -5.95 -3.42
C LYS A 300 -38.21 -5.96 -4.86
N THR A 301 -38.95 -4.95 -5.26
CA THR A 301 -39.55 -4.85 -6.59
C THR A 301 -39.00 -3.65 -7.36
N TYR A 302 -39.06 -3.72 -8.69
CA TYR A 302 -38.68 -2.59 -9.55
C TYR A 302 -39.57 -1.37 -9.36
N GLU A 303 -40.85 -1.60 -9.06
CA GLU A 303 -41.82 -0.53 -8.78
C GLU A 303 -41.43 0.26 -7.50
N GLU A 304 -41.13 -0.44 -6.39
CA GLU A 304 -40.61 0.19 -5.17
C GLU A 304 -39.35 1.00 -5.43
N HIS A 305 -38.43 0.46 -6.24
CA HIS A 305 -37.17 1.13 -6.61
C HIS A 305 -37.43 2.43 -7.41
N LEU A 306 -38.30 2.38 -8.44
CA LEU A 306 -38.65 3.56 -9.23
C LEU A 306 -39.35 4.64 -8.39
N ASN A 307 -40.25 4.23 -7.49
CA ASN A 307 -40.93 5.16 -6.59
C ASN A 307 -39.93 5.87 -5.68
N LYS A 308 -38.92 5.14 -5.16
CA LYS A 308 -37.86 5.74 -4.34
C LYS A 308 -36.96 6.69 -5.14
N ILE A 309 -36.56 6.33 -6.35
CA ILE A 309 -35.81 7.21 -7.26
C ILE A 309 -36.56 8.51 -7.49
N LYS A 310 -37.89 8.44 -7.72
CA LYS A 310 -38.75 9.58 -7.92
C LYS A 310 -38.83 10.48 -6.66
N GLU A 311 -39.02 9.85 -5.50
CA GLU A 311 -39.03 10.52 -4.18
C GLU A 311 -37.74 11.31 -3.94
N LEU A 312 -36.58 10.68 -4.25
CA LEU A 312 -35.26 11.29 -4.11
C LEU A 312 -34.91 12.33 -5.18
N GLY A 313 -35.76 12.54 -6.15
CA GLY A 313 -35.50 13.50 -7.24
C GLY A 313 -34.41 13.08 -8.23
N LEU A 314 -34.05 11.81 -8.26
CA LEU A 314 -32.96 11.26 -9.09
C LEU A 314 -33.38 10.90 -10.52
N ASN A 315 -34.42 11.58 -11.04
CA ASN A 315 -35.06 11.27 -12.34
C ASN A 315 -34.18 11.53 -13.59
N LYS A 316 -32.90 11.78 -13.46
CA LYS A 316 -32.01 12.12 -14.58
C LYS A 316 -31.73 10.99 -15.58
N TRP A 317 -32.03 9.75 -15.26
CA TRP A 317 -31.73 8.59 -16.09
C TRP A 317 -32.98 7.77 -16.41
N LYS A 318 -33.84 8.25 -17.31
CA LYS A 318 -34.77 7.37 -18.02
C LYS A 318 -33.95 6.56 -19.04
N LEU A 319 -33.71 5.26 -18.72
CA LEU A 319 -33.25 4.26 -19.70
C LEU A 319 -34.36 3.98 -20.73
#